data_178493f30eadd1a18305ee6c26299ac6
#
_entry.id   178493f30eadd1a18305ee6c26299ac6
#
_cell.length_a   1.000
_cell.length_b   1.000
_cell.length_c   1.000
_cell.angle_alpha   90.00
_cell.angle_beta   90.00
_cell.angle_gamma   90.00
#
_symmetry.space_group_name_H-M   'P 1'
#
loop_
_entity.id
_entity.type
_entity.pdbx_description
1 polymer ?
#
loop_
_entity_poly.entity_id
_entity_poly.type
_entity_poly.pdbx_seq_one_letter_code
_entity_poly.pdbx_strand_id
1 'polypeptide(L)'
;MTVAQGRGYGEGLGQGANSVLGKARLILESFQHDDVELSLSELSRRTGISKPSVHRLAQELVDWGMLERSGFEYRLGMRAFELGSRVPRFRVLRDAARPFMERLHFATKEAVHLAVLDGLEALYLEKVAAAQSAKPSRIAGRMPLHATSSGKVLLAFSPPSVLEEVVGGRELRRLTPHTTVAPGLLVEQIRRIRANGWGVEHEEIAAGYCSVAVPLFTGNRLLLGALSIAAPTYRADVPKLATALTEVSRRVSSADLIN
;
A
#
# COMPACT_ATOMS: atom_id res chain seq x y z
N MET A 1 -6.53 0.71 26.08
CA MET A 1 -6.50 1.82 25.08
C MET A 1 -7.15 1.31 23.81
N THR A 2 -8.27 1.89 23.46
CA THR A 2 -9.14 1.46 22.37
C THR A 2 -8.46 1.74 21.04
N VAL A 3 -8.17 0.68 20.27
CA VAL A 3 -7.66 0.81 18.90
C VAL A 3 -8.79 1.40 18.05
N ALA A 4 -8.61 2.62 17.57
CA ALA A 4 -9.53 3.22 16.63
C ALA A 4 -9.55 2.37 15.34
N GLN A 5 -10.72 1.78 15.05
CA GLN A 5 -10.98 1.09 13.79
C GLN A 5 -10.86 2.11 12.65
N GLY A 6 -9.80 1.99 11.86
CA GLY A 6 -9.64 2.74 10.63
C GLY A 6 -10.71 2.28 9.64
N ARG A 7 -11.68 3.13 9.35
CA ARG A 7 -12.64 2.91 8.26
C ARG A 7 -11.88 2.92 6.93
N GLY A 8 -12.00 1.85 6.15
CA GLY A 8 -11.47 1.80 4.79
C GLY A 8 -12.03 2.95 3.95
N TYR A 9 -11.16 3.65 3.23
CA TYR A 9 -11.50 4.85 2.44
C TYR A 9 -12.46 4.58 1.26
N GLY A 10 -12.92 3.34 1.05
CA GLY A 10 -13.79 2.94 -0.07
C GLY A 10 -15.30 2.91 0.17
N GLU A 11 -15.80 2.90 1.39
CA GLU A 11 -17.22 2.61 1.70
C GLU A 11 -18.07 3.79 2.18
N GLY A 12 -17.78 4.99 1.79
CA GLY A 12 -18.57 6.17 2.15
C GLY A 12 -19.01 7.05 0.98
N LEU A 13 -19.02 6.52 -0.25
CA LEU A 13 -19.29 7.34 -1.45
C LEU A 13 -20.74 7.85 -1.59
N GLY A 14 -21.71 7.36 -0.79
CA GLY A 14 -23.12 7.68 -0.98
C GLY A 14 -23.59 9.01 -0.36
N GLN A 15 -23.25 9.34 0.88
CA GLN A 15 -23.82 10.48 1.60
C GLN A 15 -22.92 11.71 1.73
N GLY A 16 -21.60 11.58 1.61
CA GLY A 16 -20.64 12.69 1.71
C GLY A 16 -20.17 13.28 0.40
N ALA A 17 -20.39 12.61 -0.74
CA ALA A 17 -19.88 13.03 -2.05
C ALA A 17 -20.41 14.39 -2.52
N ASN A 18 -21.61 14.77 -2.11
CA ASN A 18 -22.23 16.06 -2.47
C ASN A 18 -21.84 17.23 -1.56
N SER A 19 -21.20 16.99 -0.43
CA SER A 19 -20.68 18.05 0.43
C SER A 19 -19.49 18.77 -0.22
N VAL A 20 -19.17 19.97 0.22
CA VAL A 20 -17.99 20.72 -0.24
C VAL A 20 -16.73 19.91 0.00
N LEU A 21 -16.54 19.35 1.20
CA LEU A 21 -15.40 18.49 1.53
C LEU A 21 -15.38 17.19 0.70
N GLY A 22 -16.55 16.59 0.45
CA GLY A 22 -16.66 15.41 -0.40
C GLY A 22 -16.22 15.69 -1.83
N LYS A 23 -16.61 16.82 -2.40
CA LYS A 23 -16.18 17.24 -3.72
C LYS A 23 -14.69 17.59 -3.78
N ALA A 24 -14.16 18.30 -2.77
CA ALA A 24 -12.73 18.59 -2.67
C ALA A 24 -11.91 17.29 -2.58
N ARG A 25 -12.34 16.30 -1.77
CA ARG A 25 -11.75 14.96 -1.73
C ARG A 25 -11.73 14.31 -3.09
N LEU A 26 -12.86 14.27 -3.81
CA LEU A 26 -12.95 13.67 -5.16
C LEU A 26 -11.97 14.33 -6.14
N ILE A 27 -11.77 15.65 -6.07
CA ILE A 27 -10.80 16.36 -6.88
C ILE A 27 -9.39 15.90 -6.56
N LEU A 28 -8.99 15.84 -5.28
CA LEU A 28 -7.65 15.40 -4.89
C LEU A 28 -7.41 13.92 -5.21
N GLU A 29 -8.40 13.05 -4.96
CA GLU A 29 -8.32 11.61 -5.27
C GLU A 29 -8.38 11.29 -6.77
N SER A 30 -8.77 12.25 -7.62
CA SER A 30 -8.81 12.07 -9.08
C SER A 30 -7.42 12.02 -9.72
N PHE A 31 -6.39 12.52 -9.03
CA PHE A 31 -5.00 12.42 -9.48
C PHE A 31 -4.49 11.00 -9.27
N GLN A 32 -4.22 10.32 -10.36
CA GLN A 32 -3.58 9.01 -10.35
C GLN A 32 -2.05 9.19 -10.27
N HIS A 33 -1.37 8.12 -9.93
CA HIS A 33 0.07 8.17 -9.68
C HIS A 33 0.92 8.66 -10.88
N ASP A 34 0.47 8.39 -12.10
CA ASP A 34 1.18 8.78 -13.32
C ASP A 34 0.74 10.15 -13.84
N ASP A 35 -0.26 10.77 -13.21
CA ASP A 35 -0.69 12.10 -13.59
C ASP A 35 0.28 13.15 -13.05
N VAL A 36 0.95 13.83 -13.94
CA VAL A 36 1.73 15.00 -13.58
C VAL A 36 0.82 16.21 -13.40
N GLU A 37 -0.10 16.39 -14.33
CA GLU A 37 -1.05 17.51 -14.39
C GLU A 37 -2.39 17.05 -14.96
N LEU A 38 -3.48 17.70 -14.54
CA LEU A 38 -4.84 17.44 -15.05
C LEU A 38 -5.51 18.75 -15.43
N SER A 39 -6.17 18.75 -16.58
CA SER A 39 -7.00 19.89 -17.00
C SER A 39 -8.31 19.95 -16.20
N LEU A 40 -8.93 21.14 -16.16
CA LEU A 40 -10.25 21.33 -15.57
C LEU A 40 -11.31 20.36 -16.15
N SER A 41 -11.22 20.09 -17.45
CA SER A 41 -12.13 19.18 -18.14
C SER A 41 -11.94 17.75 -17.71
N GLU A 42 -10.70 17.31 -17.51
CA GLU A 42 -10.37 15.97 -17.04
C GLU A 42 -10.78 15.78 -15.56
N LEU A 43 -10.51 16.75 -14.70
CA LEU A 43 -11.00 16.76 -13.33
C LEU A 43 -12.53 16.63 -13.26
N SER A 44 -13.25 17.41 -14.08
CA SER A 44 -14.71 17.33 -14.17
C SER A 44 -15.18 15.95 -14.65
N ARG A 45 -14.53 15.38 -15.66
CA ARG A 45 -14.87 14.07 -16.21
C ARG A 45 -14.63 12.94 -15.17
N ARG A 46 -13.49 12.94 -14.49
CA ARG A 46 -13.13 11.90 -13.51
C ARG A 46 -13.99 11.96 -12.25
N THR A 47 -14.32 13.16 -11.81
CA THR A 47 -15.09 13.36 -10.56
C THR A 47 -16.60 13.35 -10.74
N GLY A 48 -17.10 13.54 -11.98
CA GLY A 48 -18.53 13.76 -12.26
C GLY A 48 -19.06 15.10 -11.78
N ILE A 49 -18.20 16.00 -11.29
CA ILE A 49 -18.57 17.33 -10.80
C ILE A 49 -18.59 18.30 -11.97
N SER A 50 -19.58 19.22 -12.01
CA SER A 50 -19.67 20.24 -13.06
C SER A 50 -18.44 21.14 -13.09
N LYS A 51 -17.99 21.53 -14.31
CA LYS A 51 -16.81 22.39 -14.50
C LYS A 51 -16.79 23.65 -13.64
N PRO A 52 -17.89 24.43 -13.51
CA PRO A 52 -17.90 25.61 -12.64
C PRO A 52 -17.61 25.27 -11.17
N SER A 53 -18.17 24.15 -10.70
CA SER A 53 -17.93 23.70 -9.31
C SER A 53 -16.51 23.19 -9.10
N VAL A 54 -15.95 22.44 -10.08
CA VAL A 54 -14.54 22.03 -10.04
C VAL A 54 -13.63 23.24 -10.03
N HIS A 55 -13.86 24.21 -10.91
CA HIS A 55 -13.05 25.44 -10.98
C HIS A 55 -13.01 26.18 -9.66
N ARG A 56 -14.18 26.44 -9.03
CA ARG A 56 -14.26 27.11 -7.74
C ARG A 56 -13.52 26.33 -6.65
N LEU A 57 -13.74 25.03 -6.54
CA LEU A 57 -13.09 24.20 -5.51
C LEU A 57 -11.58 24.04 -5.78
N ALA A 58 -11.17 23.90 -7.03
CA ALA A 58 -9.77 23.84 -7.37
C ALA A 58 -9.04 25.14 -7.03
N GLN A 59 -9.70 26.30 -7.19
CA GLN A 59 -9.12 27.57 -6.78
C GLN A 59 -8.92 27.63 -5.25
N GLU A 60 -9.89 27.20 -4.46
CA GLU A 60 -9.77 27.11 -3.00
C GLU A 60 -8.63 26.14 -2.59
N LEU A 61 -8.50 25.02 -3.30
CA LEU A 61 -7.41 24.06 -3.07
C LEU A 61 -6.04 24.62 -3.47
N VAL A 62 -5.97 25.47 -4.50
CA VAL A 62 -4.75 26.21 -4.88
C VAL A 62 -4.38 27.24 -3.80
N ASP A 63 -5.35 28.01 -3.33
CA ASP A 63 -5.14 28.99 -2.25
C ASP A 63 -4.66 28.33 -0.96
N TRP A 64 -5.11 27.08 -0.71
CA TRP A 64 -4.63 26.27 0.41
C TRP A 64 -3.27 25.59 0.15
N GLY A 65 -2.80 25.56 -1.09
CA GLY A 65 -1.56 24.89 -1.50
C GLY A 65 -1.68 23.36 -1.66
N MET A 66 -2.90 22.81 -1.61
CA MET A 66 -3.16 21.39 -1.89
C MET A 66 -3.10 21.07 -3.38
N LEU A 67 -3.40 22.05 -4.22
CA LEU A 67 -3.15 22.05 -5.65
C LEU A 67 -2.21 23.21 -6.00
N GLU A 68 -1.54 23.08 -7.13
CA GLU A 68 -0.82 24.15 -7.80
C GLU A 68 -1.35 24.31 -9.21
N ARG A 69 -1.32 25.55 -9.74
CA ARG A 69 -1.71 25.83 -11.11
C ARG A 69 -0.48 25.86 -12.00
N SER A 70 -0.52 25.09 -13.09
CA SER A 70 0.51 25.04 -14.12
C SER A 70 -0.16 25.44 -15.45
N GLY A 71 -0.09 26.72 -15.81
CA GLY A 71 -0.81 27.24 -16.97
C GLY A 71 -2.31 27.07 -16.84
N PHE A 72 -2.90 26.23 -17.70
CA PHE A 72 -4.33 25.88 -17.68
C PHE A 72 -4.66 24.58 -16.93
N GLU A 73 -3.64 23.91 -16.40
CA GLU A 73 -3.73 22.63 -15.72
C GLU A 73 -3.51 22.75 -14.21
N TYR A 74 -3.83 21.70 -13.47
CA TYR A 74 -3.67 21.58 -12.03
C TYR A 74 -2.78 20.38 -11.73
N ARG A 75 -1.92 20.50 -10.71
CA ARG A 75 -1.14 19.39 -10.15
C ARG A 75 -1.28 19.38 -8.64
N LEU A 76 -0.92 18.26 -8.01
CA LEU A 76 -0.87 18.20 -6.54
C LEU A 76 0.17 19.19 -6.00
N GLY A 77 -0.22 19.99 -5.02
CA GLY A 77 0.62 21.00 -4.42
C GLY A 77 1.50 20.44 -3.31
N MET A 78 2.56 21.18 -2.98
CA MET A 78 3.54 20.80 -1.96
C MET A 78 2.91 20.57 -0.58
N ARG A 79 1.79 21.23 -0.28
CA ARG A 79 1.08 21.07 0.99
C ARG A 79 0.59 19.65 1.24
N ALA A 80 0.22 18.93 0.18
CA ALA A 80 -0.17 17.52 0.29
C ALA A 80 1.00 16.66 0.80
N PHE A 81 2.21 16.89 0.27
CA PHE A 81 3.43 16.22 0.73
C PHE A 81 3.77 16.59 2.18
N GLU A 82 3.74 17.88 2.54
CA GLU A 82 4.00 18.34 3.91
C GLU A 82 3.06 17.68 4.92
N LEU A 83 1.77 17.61 4.63
CA LEU A 83 0.78 16.99 5.51
C LEU A 83 1.01 15.48 5.62
N GLY A 84 1.27 14.80 4.51
CA GLY A 84 1.56 13.37 4.50
C GLY A 84 2.82 13.02 5.29
N SER A 85 3.87 13.86 5.22
CA SER A 85 5.12 13.65 5.94
C SER A 85 5.01 13.80 7.47
N ARG A 86 3.94 14.45 7.95
CA ARG A 86 3.66 14.63 9.38
C ARG A 86 2.99 13.42 10.04
N VAL A 87 2.63 12.37 9.32
CA VAL A 87 2.04 11.15 9.92
C VAL A 87 3.11 10.39 10.71
N PRO A 88 3.12 10.46 12.09
CA PRO A 88 4.29 10.07 12.87
C PRO A 88 4.57 8.57 12.79
N ARG A 89 3.51 7.74 12.91
CA ARG A 89 3.60 6.27 12.95
C ARG A 89 4.33 5.71 11.73
N PHE A 90 3.99 6.20 10.54
CA PHE A 90 4.55 5.68 9.30
C PHE A 90 5.94 6.21 9.01
N ARG A 91 6.23 7.44 9.44
CA ARG A 91 7.57 8.03 9.32
C ARG A 91 8.59 7.22 10.12
N VAL A 92 8.31 6.97 11.42
CA VAL A 92 9.23 6.21 12.28
C VAL A 92 9.50 4.81 11.71
N LEU A 93 8.46 4.08 11.30
CA LEU A 93 8.62 2.75 10.71
C LEU A 93 9.44 2.78 9.41
N ARG A 94 9.14 3.74 8.53
CA ARG A 94 9.84 3.90 7.25
C ARG A 94 11.33 4.22 7.47
N ASP A 95 11.62 5.22 8.32
CA ASP A 95 12.99 5.67 8.58
C ASP A 95 13.83 4.56 9.24
N ALA A 96 13.21 3.77 10.11
CA ALA A 96 13.84 2.61 10.73
C ALA A 96 14.09 1.45 9.75
N ALA A 97 13.15 1.16 8.87
CA ALA A 97 13.26 0.04 7.92
C ALA A 97 14.19 0.34 6.74
N ARG A 98 14.28 1.59 6.29
CA ARG A 98 14.98 2.00 5.08
C ARG A 98 16.43 1.52 4.99
N PRO A 99 17.30 1.65 6.00
CA PRO A 99 18.69 1.18 5.91
C PRO A 99 18.79 -0.34 5.68
N PHE A 100 17.84 -1.10 6.21
CA PHE A 100 17.78 -2.54 5.99
C PHE A 100 17.25 -2.89 4.60
N MET A 101 16.27 -2.14 4.10
CA MET A 101 15.75 -2.29 2.75
C MET A 101 16.83 -2.01 1.70
N GLU A 102 17.64 -0.99 1.90
CA GLU A 102 18.78 -0.67 1.02
C GLU A 102 19.82 -1.78 0.98
N ARG A 103 20.15 -2.36 2.16
CA ARG A 103 21.06 -3.52 2.24
C ARG A 103 20.49 -4.76 1.54
N LEU A 104 19.20 -5.06 1.74
CA LEU A 104 18.53 -6.16 1.05
C LEU A 104 18.53 -5.95 -0.47
N HIS A 105 18.20 -4.75 -0.92
CA HIS A 105 18.25 -4.41 -2.34
C HIS A 105 19.66 -4.56 -2.91
N PHE A 106 20.67 -4.07 -2.20
CA PHE A 106 22.08 -4.20 -2.64
C PHE A 106 22.51 -5.65 -2.76
N ALA A 107 22.13 -6.49 -1.78
CA ALA A 107 22.50 -7.92 -1.76
C ALA A 107 21.74 -8.76 -2.79
N THR A 108 20.46 -8.47 -3.03
CA THR A 108 19.60 -9.28 -3.90
C THR A 108 19.46 -8.71 -5.32
N LYS A 109 19.67 -7.41 -5.48
CA LYS A 109 19.38 -6.62 -6.70
C LYS A 109 17.88 -6.58 -7.06
N GLU A 110 17.03 -7.02 -6.13
CA GLU A 110 15.57 -7.08 -6.31
C GLU A 110 14.86 -5.92 -5.63
N ALA A 111 13.60 -5.69 -6.00
CA ALA A 111 12.78 -4.65 -5.40
C ALA A 111 12.34 -5.04 -3.99
N VAL A 112 12.61 -4.16 -3.01
CA VAL A 112 12.23 -4.32 -1.60
C VAL A 112 11.12 -3.35 -1.27
N HIS A 113 10.09 -3.82 -0.55
CA HIS A 113 8.93 -3.01 -0.22
C HIS A 113 8.62 -3.12 1.27
N LEU A 114 8.13 -2.00 1.83
CA LEU A 114 7.53 -1.92 3.15
C LEU A 114 6.05 -1.59 3.01
N ALA A 115 5.19 -2.42 3.57
CA ALA A 115 3.75 -2.24 3.54
C ALA A 115 3.13 -2.33 4.93
N VAL A 116 2.00 -1.65 5.13
CA VAL A 116 1.19 -1.72 6.35
C VAL A 116 -0.25 -2.05 6.01
N LEU A 117 -0.98 -2.57 7.00
CA LEU A 117 -2.41 -2.75 6.87
C LEU A 117 -3.12 -1.42 7.04
N ASP A 118 -3.94 -1.04 6.08
CA ASP A 118 -4.82 0.13 6.16
C ASP A 118 -6.20 -0.20 5.59
N GLY A 119 -7.18 -0.36 6.49
CA GLY A 119 -8.46 -0.97 6.15
C GLY A 119 -8.29 -2.41 5.67
N LEU A 120 -8.82 -2.74 4.50
CA LEU A 120 -8.72 -4.07 3.87
C LEU A 120 -7.68 -4.11 2.73
N GLU A 121 -6.68 -3.23 2.78
CA GLU A 121 -5.64 -3.15 1.76
C GLU A 121 -4.24 -3.07 2.37
N ALA A 122 -3.24 -3.47 1.59
CA ALA A 122 -1.85 -3.22 1.91
C ALA A 122 -1.44 -1.86 1.33
N LEU A 123 -1.10 -0.90 2.21
CA LEU A 123 -0.56 0.40 1.82
C LEU A 123 0.96 0.33 1.81
N TYR A 124 1.57 0.61 0.67
CA TYR A 124 3.02 0.60 0.51
C TYR A 124 3.63 1.94 0.96
N LEU A 125 4.39 1.91 2.04
CA LEU A 125 5.03 3.10 2.63
C LEU A 125 6.36 3.45 1.98
N GLU A 126 7.11 2.42 1.54
CA GLU A 126 8.45 2.61 0.97
C GLU A 126 8.77 1.53 -0.05
N LYS A 127 9.58 1.88 -1.03
CA LYS A 127 10.12 0.99 -2.07
C LYS A 127 11.57 1.34 -2.34
N VAL A 128 12.44 0.35 -2.28
CA VAL A 128 13.84 0.44 -2.73
C VAL A 128 14.02 -0.48 -3.92
N ALA A 129 14.33 0.09 -5.08
CA ALA A 129 14.43 -0.66 -6.33
C ALA A 129 15.32 0.10 -7.32
N ALA A 130 15.96 -0.61 -8.25
CA ALA A 130 16.58 0.03 -9.39
C ALA A 130 15.52 0.67 -10.31
N ALA A 131 15.88 1.70 -11.05
CA ALA A 131 14.94 2.46 -11.91
C ALA A 131 14.19 1.59 -12.94
N GLN A 132 14.74 0.44 -13.31
CA GLN A 132 14.17 -0.50 -14.26
C GLN A 132 13.47 -1.71 -13.61
N SER A 133 13.37 -1.73 -12.27
CA SER A 133 12.78 -2.87 -11.56
C SER A 133 11.25 -2.92 -11.71
N ALA A 134 10.70 -4.12 -11.54
CA ALA A 134 9.28 -4.46 -11.66
C ALA A 134 8.31 -3.40 -11.12
N LYS A 135 7.31 -3.09 -11.92
CA LYS A 135 6.39 -1.96 -11.72
C LYS A 135 5.06 -2.22 -11.01
N PRO A 136 4.68 -3.39 -10.42
CA PRO A 136 3.32 -3.50 -9.91
C PRO A 136 3.05 -2.67 -8.66
N SER A 137 4.07 -2.37 -7.85
CA SER A 137 3.91 -1.62 -6.60
C SER A 137 4.56 -0.24 -6.66
N ARG A 138 3.91 0.75 -6.03
CA ARG A 138 4.35 2.14 -5.96
C ARG A 138 4.27 2.63 -4.51
N ILE A 139 5.11 3.58 -4.13
CA ILE A 139 4.99 4.26 -2.84
C ILE A 139 3.62 4.93 -2.77
N ALA A 140 2.97 4.86 -1.62
CA ALA A 140 1.58 5.25 -1.37
C ALA A 140 0.54 4.50 -2.23
N GLY A 141 0.95 3.46 -2.97
CA GLY A 141 0.03 2.56 -3.69
C GLY A 141 -0.66 1.60 -2.74
N ARG A 142 -1.92 1.30 -3.03
CA ARG A 142 -2.73 0.30 -2.34
C ARG A 142 -2.80 -0.97 -3.16
N MET A 143 -2.66 -2.10 -2.50
CA MET A 143 -2.70 -3.41 -3.14
C MET A 143 -3.61 -4.36 -2.36
N PRO A 144 -4.29 -5.28 -3.05
CA PRO A 144 -5.19 -6.22 -2.39
C PRO A 144 -4.43 -7.17 -1.47
N LEU A 145 -5.00 -7.43 -0.29
CA LEU A 145 -4.39 -8.31 0.72
C LEU A 145 -4.28 -9.77 0.24
N HIS A 146 -5.25 -10.25 -0.53
CA HIS A 146 -5.32 -11.66 -0.93
C HIS A 146 -4.29 -12.06 -1.99
N ALA A 147 -3.79 -11.11 -2.78
CA ALA A 147 -2.98 -11.39 -3.96
C ALA A 147 -1.49 -11.02 -3.81
N THR A 148 -1.11 -10.27 -2.76
CA THR A 148 0.28 -9.88 -2.52
C THR A 148 0.90 -10.69 -1.37
N SER A 149 2.21 -10.97 -1.44
CA SER A 149 2.91 -11.61 -0.32
C SER A 149 2.84 -10.77 0.96
N SER A 150 3.04 -9.44 0.84
CA SER A 150 2.85 -8.49 1.96
C SER A 150 1.44 -8.54 2.51
N GLY A 151 0.42 -8.52 1.65
CA GLY A 151 -0.98 -8.58 2.05
C GLY A 151 -1.34 -9.88 2.77
N LYS A 152 -0.89 -11.02 2.25
CA LYS A 152 -1.08 -12.33 2.89
C LYS A 152 -0.40 -12.41 4.27
N VAL A 153 0.81 -11.84 4.40
CA VAL A 153 1.50 -11.73 5.70
C VAL A 153 0.73 -10.81 6.64
N LEU A 154 0.26 -9.66 6.18
CA LEU A 154 -0.58 -8.78 6.99
C LEU A 154 -1.85 -9.49 7.47
N LEU A 155 -2.56 -10.24 6.60
CA LEU A 155 -3.72 -11.07 6.98
C LEU A 155 -3.34 -12.14 8.00
N ALA A 156 -2.20 -12.78 7.84
CA ALA A 156 -1.77 -13.87 8.72
C ALA A 156 -1.55 -13.42 10.16
N PHE A 157 -1.06 -12.20 10.37
CA PHE A 157 -0.67 -11.69 11.68
C PHE A 157 -1.57 -10.57 12.22
N SER A 158 -2.62 -10.21 11.49
CA SER A 158 -3.70 -9.33 11.96
C SER A 158 -4.75 -10.09 12.77
N PRO A 159 -5.66 -9.39 13.48
CA PRO A 159 -6.81 -10.01 14.12
C PRO A 159 -7.61 -10.87 13.12
N PRO A 160 -8.17 -12.03 13.54
CA PRO A 160 -8.92 -12.92 12.66
C PRO A 160 -10.06 -12.25 11.90
N SER A 161 -10.70 -11.25 12.50
CA SER A 161 -11.80 -10.48 11.90
C SER A 161 -11.42 -9.83 10.57
N VAL A 162 -10.15 -9.44 10.39
CA VAL A 162 -9.68 -8.86 9.11
C VAL A 162 -9.73 -9.89 7.98
N LEU A 163 -9.30 -11.12 8.25
CA LEU A 163 -9.39 -12.21 7.26
C LEU A 163 -10.86 -12.57 6.99
N GLU A 164 -11.69 -12.64 8.03
CA GLU A 164 -13.13 -12.93 7.92
C GLU A 164 -13.82 -11.86 7.04
N GLU A 165 -13.49 -10.58 7.21
CA GLU A 165 -14.03 -9.49 6.42
C GLU A 165 -13.58 -9.57 4.96
N VAL A 166 -12.29 -9.90 4.70
CA VAL A 166 -11.76 -10.08 3.34
C VAL A 166 -12.43 -11.25 2.61
N VAL A 167 -12.63 -12.40 3.28
CA VAL A 167 -13.19 -13.58 2.64
C VAL A 167 -14.72 -13.60 2.62
N GLY A 168 -15.37 -12.91 3.55
CA GLY A 168 -16.83 -12.81 3.66
C GLY A 168 -17.41 -11.58 2.96
N GLY A 169 -16.56 -10.67 2.48
CA GLY A 169 -16.96 -9.41 1.86
C GLY A 169 -17.25 -9.55 0.36
N ARG A 170 -16.59 -8.70 -0.43
CA ARG A 170 -16.73 -8.72 -1.90
C ARG A 170 -15.94 -9.85 -2.52
N GLU A 171 -16.29 -10.19 -3.76
CA GLU A 171 -15.52 -11.13 -4.59
C GLU A 171 -14.04 -10.73 -4.65
N LEU A 172 -13.14 -11.68 -4.38
CA LEU A 172 -11.70 -11.47 -4.47
C LEU A 172 -11.31 -11.21 -5.93
N ARG A 173 -10.82 -10.00 -6.20
CA ARG A 173 -10.51 -9.57 -7.56
C ARG A 173 -9.38 -10.41 -8.17
N ARG A 174 -9.63 -10.99 -9.34
CA ARG A 174 -8.62 -11.67 -10.15
C ARG A 174 -7.77 -10.63 -10.89
N LEU A 175 -6.46 -10.65 -10.68
CA LEU A 175 -5.49 -9.75 -11.33
C LEU A 175 -4.73 -10.47 -12.42
N THR A 176 -4.47 -11.77 -12.22
CA THR A 176 -3.84 -12.67 -13.20
C THR A 176 -4.58 -14.02 -13.18
N PRO A 177 -4.31 -14.92 -14.12
CA PRO A 177 -4.83 -16.29 -14.06
C PRO A 177 -4.42 -17.04 -12.79
N HIS A 178 -3.30 -16.67 -12.16
CA HIS A 178 -2.75 -17.32 -10.97
C HIS A 178 -3.28 -16.73 -9.65
N THR A 179 -4.00 -15.60 -9.68
CA THR A 179 -4.52 -14.97 -8.47
C THR A 179 -5.43 -15.93 -7.70
N THR A 180 -5.13 -16.14 -6.43
CA THR A 180 -5.96 -16.91 -5.50
C THR A 180 -7.24 -16.14 -5.19
N VAL A 181 -8.37 -16.60 -5.74
CA VAL A 181 -9.71 -15.98 -5.54
C VAL A 181 -10.67 -16.87 -4.78
N ALA A 182 -10.29 -18.11 -4.48
CA ALA A 182 -11.11 -19.02 -3.66
C ALA A 182 -10.84 -18.75 -2.18
N PRO A 183 -11.87 -18.35 -1.37
CA PRO A 183 -11.70 -18.04 0.04
C PRO A 183 -11.04 -19.17 0.85
N GLY A 184 -11.42 -20.43 0.61
CA GLY A 184 -10.85 -21.58 1.31
C GLY A 184 -9.35 -21.77 1.03
N LEU A 185 -8.91 -21.54 -0.21
CA LEU A 185 -7.48 -21.59 -0.56
C LEU A 185 -6.70 -20.45 0.09
N LEU A 186 -7.27 -19.26 0.14
CA LEU A 186 -6.65 -18.13 0.84
C LEU A 186 -6.49 -18.43 2.33
N VAL A 187 -7.51 -18.93 3.00
CA VAL A 187 -7.46 -19.32 4.43
C VAL A 187 -6.35 -20.35 4.67
N GLU A 188 -6.21 -21.34 3.80
CA GLU A 188 -5.15 -22.35 3.91
C GLU A 188 -3.75 -21.74 3.73
N GLN A 189 -3.56 -20.84 2.77
CA GLN A 189 -2.32 -20.10 2.59
C GLN A 189 -1.98 -19.26 3.84
N ILE A 190 -2.95 -18.55 4.39
CA ILE A 190 -2.78 -17.74 5.61
C ILE A 190 -2.36 -18.61 6.81
N ARG A 191 -2.95 -19.81 6.96
CA ARG A 191 -2.55 -20.76 8.01
C ARG A 191 -1.09 -21.20 7.86
N ARG A 192 -0.65 -21.52 6.63
CA ARG A 192 0.76 -21.85 6.34
C ARG A 192 1.71 -20.70 6.63
N ILE A 193 1.32 -19.48 6.27
CA ILE A 193 2.13 -18.27 6.55
C ILE A 193 2.29 -18.07 8.06
N ARG A 194 1.24 -18.28 8.86
CA ARG A 194 1.32 -18.21 10.34
C ARG A 194 2.33 -19.24 10.90
N ALA A 195 2.32 -20.45 10.36
CA ALA A 195 3.21 -21.52 10.80
C ALA A 195 4.68 -21.25 10.39
N ASN A 196 4.90 -20.78 9.17
CA ASN A 196 6.24 -20.58 8.62
C ASN A 196 6.89 -19.24 9.03
N GLY A 197 6.09 -18.24 9.40
CA GLY A 197 6.57 -16.88 9.69
C GLY A 197 6.88 -16.04 8.45
N TRP A 198 6.59 -16.55 7.24
CA TRP A 198 6.76 -15.84 5.98
C TRP A 198 5.73 -16.28 4.95
N GLY A 199 5.45 -15.43 3.97
CA GLY A 199 4.50 -15.68 2.90
C GLY A 199 5.11 -15.49 1.53
N VAL A 200 4.52 -16.15 0.53
CA VAL A 200 4.90 -16.03 -0.89
C VAL A 200 3.64 -15.89 -1.73
N GLU A 201 3.78 -15.18 -2.84
CA GLU A 201 2.86 -15.24 -3.97
C GLU A 201 3.65 -15.50 -5.25
N HIS A 202 3.04 -16.23 -6.17
CA HIS A 202 3.62 -16.57 -7.47
C HIS A 202 2.71 -16.06 -8.57
N GLU A 203 3.15 -15.02 -9.27
CA GLU A 203 2.46 -14.44 -10.43
C GLU A 203 1.02 -14.00 -10.16
N GLU A 204 0.63 -13.82 -8.89
CA GLU A 204 -0.75 -13.45 -8.54
C GLU A 204 -1.05 -11.98 -8.82
N ILE A 205 -0.03 -11.10 -8.80
CA ILE A 205 -0.14 -9.68 -9.10
C ILE A 205 0.27 -9.39 -10.55
N ALA A 206 1.32 -10.02 -11.02
CA ALA A 206 1.87 -9.81 -12.36
C ALA A 206 2.54 -11.08 -12.86
N ALA A 207 2.24 -11.47 -14.10
CA ALA A 207 2.91 -12.59 -14.75
C ALA A 207 4.42 -12.38 -14.80
N GLY A 208 5.18 -13.45 -14.58
CA GLY A 208 6.64 -13.45 -14.59
C GLY A 208 7.29 -12.94 -13.30
N TYR A 209 6.51 -12.61 -12.25
CA TYR A 209 7.02 -12.14 -10.96
C TYR A 209 6.49 -12.96 -9.80
N CYS A 210 7.35 -13.15 -8.80
CA CYS A 210 6.94 -13.66 -7.51
C CYS A 210 7.43 -12.72 -6.40
N SER A 211 6.82 -12.78 -5.23
CA SER A 211 7.28 -12.04 -4.07
C SER A 211 7.22 -12.85 -2.79
N VAL A 212 8.16 -12.58 -1.89
CA VAL A 212 8.26 -13.17 -0.56
C VAL A 212 8.15 -12.06 0.47
N ALA A 213 7.45 -12.29 1.57
CA ALA A 213 7.26 -11.31 2.63
C ALA A 213 7.39 -11.92 4.02
N VAL A 214 7.77 -11.08 4.99
CA VAL A 214 7.82 -11.38 6.41
C VAL A 214 7.10 -10.29 7.21
N PRO A 215 6.53 -10.61 8.40
CA PRO A 215 5.97 -9.60 9.29
C PRO A 215 7.06 -8.80 9.99
N LEU A 216 6.76 -7.54 10.29
CA LEU A 216 7.50 -6.69 11.21
C LEU A 216 6.66 -6.48 12.46
N PHE A 217 7.26 -6.69 13.63
CA PHE A 217 6.58 -6.55 14.91
C PHE A 217 7.25 -5.50 15.80
N THR A 218 6.49 -4.94 16.75
CA THR A 218 7.06 -4.26 17.91
C THR A 218 7.70 -5.27 18.85
N GLY A 219 8.48 -4.78 19.84
CA GLY A 219 8.96 -5.60 20.96
C GLY A 219 7.83 -6.35 21.68
N ASN A 220 6.65 -5.78 21.77
CA ASN A 220 5.44 -6.37 22.36
C ASN A 220 4.64 -7.27 21.36
N ARG A 221 5.25 -7.66 20.26
CA ARG A 221 4.65 -8.53 19.23
C ARG A 221 3.39 -7.98 18.54
N LEU A 222 3.18 -6.67 18.54
CA LEU A 222 2.14 -6.05 17.71
C LEU A 222 2.64 -5.93 16.28
N LEU A 223 1.78 -6.28 15.32
CA LEU A 223 2.09 -6.16 13.89
C LEU A 223 2.25 -4.68 13.51
N LEU A 224 3.43 -4.31 13.00
CA LEU A 224 3.73 -2.99 12.47
C LEU A 224 3.50 -2.91 10.96
N GLY A 225 3.85 -3.98 10.26
CA GLY A 225 3.80 -4.03 8.81
C GLY A 225 4.37 -5.33 8.25
N ALA A 226 4.65 -5.33 6.96
CA ALA A 226 5.30 -6.42 6.25
C ALA A 226 6.45 -5.88 5.39
N LEU A 227 7.58 -6.59 5.40
CA LEU A 227 8.71 -6.35 4.51
C LEU A 227 8.73 -7.42 3.44
N SER A 228 8.88 -7.04 2.17
CA SER A 228 8.88 -8.01 1.07
C SER A 228 9.95 -7.73 0.02
N ILE A 229 10.32 -8.79 -0.71
CA ILE A 229 11.16 -8.72 -1.91
C ILE A 229 10.36 -9.29 -3.08
N ALA A 230 10.31 -8.55 -4.19
CA ALA A 230 9.71 -9.00 -5.44
C ALA A 230 10.79 -9.21 -6.49
N ALA A 231 10.79 -10.37 -7.12
CA ALA A 231 11.78 -10.78 -8.10
C ALA A 231 11.11 -11.43 -9.33
N PRO A 232 11.75 -11.38 -10.51
CA PRO A 232 11.33 -12.18 -11.65
C PRO A 232 11.33 -13.69 -11.31
N THR A 233 10.26 -14.39 -11.67
CA THR A 233 10.05 -15.81 -11.31
C THR A 233 11.20 -16.70 -11.75
N TYR A 234 11.81 -16.44 -12.92
CA TYR A 234 12.88 -17.26 -13.50
C TYR A 234 14.20 -17.26 -12.70
N ARG A 235 14.38 -16.28 -11.79
CA ARG A 235 15.60 -16.16 -10.95
C ARG A 235 15.31 -16.05 -9.46
N ALA A 236 14.07 -16.14 -9.05
CA ALA A 236 13.67 -16.02 -7.66
C ALA A 236 13.99 -17.27 -6.86
N ASP A 237 14.94 -17.16 -5.96
CA ASP A 237 15.26 -18.18 -4.95
C ASP A 237 14.44 -17.88 -3.68
N VAL A 238 13.20 -18.42 -3.64
CA VAL A 238 12.25 -18.17 -2.54
C VAL A 238 12.82 -18.51 -1.17
N PRO A 239 13.47 -19.68 -0.92
CA PRO A 239 14.08 -19.99 0.36
C PRO A 239 15.16 -18.99 0.79
N LYS A 240 16.03 -18.60 -0.13
CA LYS A 240 17.08 -17.61 0.13
C LYS A 240 16.51 -16.22 0.46
N LEU A 241 15.50 -15.78 -0.29
CA LEU A 241 14.80 -14.52 -0.03
C LEU A 241 14.08 -14.53 1.32
N ALA A 242 13.41 -15.63 1.67
CA ALA A 242 12.72 -15.78 2.95
C ALA A 242 13.72 -15.73 4.13
N THR A 243 14.88 -16.38 4.00
CA THR A 243 15.94 -16.36 5.01
C THR A 243 16.48 -14.96 5.22
N ALA A 244 16.82 -14.25 4.13
CA ALA A 244 17.35 -12.89 4.21
C ALA A 244 16.32 -11.90 4.83
N LEU A 245 15.06 -12.00 4.45
CA LEU A 245 13.98 -11.20 5.01
C LEU A 245 13.78 -11.49 6.50
N THR A 246 13.77 -12.77 6.91
CA THR A 246 13.57 -13.17 8.30
C THR A 246 14.69 -12.65 9.20
N GLU A 247 15.93 -12.66 8.76
CA GLU A 247 17.05 -12.09 9.49
C GLU A 247 16.87 -10.58 9.72
N VAL A 248 16.50 -9.87 8.66
CA VAL A 248 16.23 -8.42 8.74
C VAL A 248 15.02 -8.11 9.63
N SER A 249 13.93 -8.87 9.50
CA SER A 249 12.73 -8.68 10.32
C SER A 249 13.04 -8.75 11.82
N ARG A 250 13.87 -9.72 12.24
CA ARG A 250 14.29 -9.82 13.66
C ARG A 250 15.07 -8.59 14.10
N ARG A 251 15.97 -8.05 13.29
CA ARG A 251 16.77 -6.86 13.62
C ARG A 251 15.93 -5.60 13.69
N VAL A 252 14.98 -5.42 12.77
CA VAL A 252 14.05 -4.26 12.79
C VAL A 252 13.13 -4.35 14.00
N SER A 253 12.62 -5.54 14.33
CA SER A 253 11.72 -5.75 15.48
C SER A 253 12.43 -5.63 16.84
N SER A 254 13.74 -5.91 16.90
CA SER A 254 14.52 -5.80 18.16
C SER A 254 15.08 -4.39 18.41
N ALA A 255 15.12 -3.55 17.39
CA ALA A 255 15.45 -2.16 17.60
C ALA A 255 14.25 -1.53 18.34
N ASP A 256 14.46 -0.93 19.52
CA ASP A 256 13.45 -0.19 20.32
C ASP A 256 12.94 1.06 19.58
N LEU A 257 12.49 0.85 18.34
CA LEU A 257 12.22 1.90 17.38
C LEU A 257 10.81 2.47 17.51
N ILE A 258 9.93 1.81 18.26
CA ILE A 258 8.53 2.25 18.44
C ILE A 258 8.08 1.80 19.84
N ASN A 259 8.30 2.63 20.84
CA ASN A 259 7.64 2.56 22.14
C ASN A 259 6.25 3.20 22.07
#